data_7046ddb1e4ab80cdfaca88d3916b4a01
#
_entry.id   7046ddb1e4ab80cdfaca88d3916b4a01
#
_cell.length_a   1.000
_cell.length_b   1.000
_cell.length_c   1.000
_cell.angle_alpha   90.00
_cell.angle_beta   90.00
_cell.angle_gamma   90.00
#
_symmetry.space_group_name_H-M   'P 1'
#
loop_
_entity.id
_entity.type
_entity.pdbx_description
1 polymer ?
#
loop_
_entity_poly.entity_id
_entity_poly.type
_entity_poly.pdbx_seq_one_letter_code
_entity_poly.pdbx_strand_id
1 'polypeptide(L)'
;MRLKKFSLLLLIFIFSASMLFAMGAQEPAKPESGASEAQPAQPAQDQRVVPSSKGEMYFSFSGITKKVLPSVVELDVVEVIKQETPNFFNPFEFFFGGGRGGDNGGKNGKTYREREVPGLGSGIIIKQDGDTVYVLSNSHVAGKADQITVKLSDGQKFEAKKVGFDDRMDLALVSFQCSDKVPVAIFGDSDSLEVGDIVLAIGSPYGYESTVTCGIVSGLGRKSTGNVSSYTDYIQTDASINPGNSGGALVNMKGEVVGINTWIATQSGGSVGLGFAIPSNNAKRIANDFITKGKVEYGWLGVSIDSVEGNDYPDLRKDLGLGNKGGGIVLGVFKNSPADKAGILPGDFITKINGTVISDSSQLTKVIGTIPPKEKATFTLIRNKKEMTLSVVLEARDEEDKVQANRDIYPGFLAINIDEKMRTKGELGDIKGVMIVAVSQGTAAEQANLKVGDIIQEINDKPVTNMAEFYSALNDKSSKKMFQISRNGQKIIIGIVK
;
A
#
# COMPACT_ATOMS: atom_id res chain seq x y z
N MET A 1 23.41 42.43 -22.82
CA MET A 1 22.88 43.82 -22.70
C MET A 1 21.35 43.74 -22.69
N ARG A 2 20.74 44.34 -21.67
CA ARG A 2 19.30 44.54 -21.35
C ARG A 2 18.51 43.35 -20.75
N LEU A 3 18.47 43.38 -19.41
CA LEU A 3 17.42 42.80 -18.57
C LEU A 3 16.05 43.43 -18.87
N LYS A 4 14.99 42.63 -18.91
CA LYS A 4 13.63 43.15 -18.71
C LYS A 4 13.03 42.52 -17.44
N LYS A 5 12.78 43.39 -16.47
CA LYS A 5 12.04 43.13 -15.22
C LYS A 5 10.56 42.95 -15.57
N PHE A 6 9.90 41.92 -14.99
CA PHE A 6 8.44 41.87 -14.94
C PHE A 6 8.00 42.02 -13.47
N SER A 7 7.22 43.12 -13.27
CA SER A 7 6.62 43.46 -11.99
C SER A 7 5.43 42.55 -11.69
N LEU A 8 5.37 42.06 -10.44
CA LEU A 8 4.25 41.35 -9.86
C LEU A 8 3.28 42.39 -9.26
N LEU A 9 2.05 42.47 -9.76
CA LEU A 9 0.96 43.26 -9.18
C LEU A 9 0.18 42.42 -8.19
N LEU A 10 0.23 42.80 -6.91
CA LEU A 10 -0.52 42.25 -5.80
C LEU A 10 -1.85 43.03 -5.69
N LEU A 11 -2.99 42.39 -5.90
CA LEU A 11 -4.32 42.94 -5.70
C LEU A 11 -4.90 42.41 -4.38
N ILE A 12 -4.91 43.29 -3.37
CA ILE A 12 -5.58 43.07 -2.08
C ILE A 12 -7.03 43.52 -2.23
N PHE A 13 -8.00 42.62 -2.02
CA PHE A 13 -9.41 42.98 -1.84
C PHE A 13 -9.77 42.89 -0.36
N ILE A 14 -9.97 44.06 0.25
CA ILE A 14 -10.56 44.22 1.58
C ILE A 14 -12.07 44.35 1.39
N PHE A 15 -12.84 43.45 1.98
CA PHE A 15 -14.29 43.63 2.13
C PHE A 15 -14.62 43.71 3.63
N SER A 16 -14.91 44.94 4.06
CA SER A 16 -15.52 45.22 5.36
C SER A 16 -17.04 45.15 5.24
N ALA A 17 -17.68 44.31 6.06
CA ALA A 17 -19.11 44.43 6.29
C ALA A 17 -19.37 44.38 7.78
N SER A 18 -19.68 45.53 8.36
CA SER A 18 -20.20 45.69 9.71
C SER A 18 -21.67 45.30 9.72
N MET A 19 -22.05 44.40 10.64
CA MET A 19 -23.44 44.27 11.08
C MET A 19 -23.51 44.30 12.59
N LEU A 20 -24.09 45.39 13.11
CA LEU A 20 -24.60 45.50 14.47
C LEU A 20 -25.76 44.52 14.67
N PHE A 21 -25.73 43.77 15.76
CA PHE A 21 -26.94 43.19 16.34
C PHE A 21 -27.03 43.52 17.82
N ALA A 22 -28.22 44.02 18.19
CA ALA A 22 -28.57 44.54 19.50
C ALA A 22 -28.66 43.42 20.55
N MET A 23 -28.12 43.73 21.73
CA MET A 23 -28.26 42.93 22.95
C MET A 23 -29.67 43.14 23.53
N GLY A 24 -30.43 42.07 23.63
CA GLY A 24 -31.60 41.97 24.50
C GLY A 24 -31.23 41.17 25.74
N ALA A 25 -31.26 41.84 26.90
CA ALA A 25 -31.03 41.20 28.20
C ALA A 25 -32.34 40.52 28.66
N GLN A 26 -32.25 39.25 29.06
CA GLN A 26 -33.28 38.56 29.85
C GLN A 26 -32.72 38.17 31.20
N GLU A 27 -33.44 38.50 32.25
CA GLU A 27 -33.17 38.20 33.66
C GLU A 27 -33.27 36.69 33.96
N PRO A 28 -32.52 36.16 34.94
CA PRO A 28 -32.61 34.76 35.33
C PRO A 28 -33.78 34.50 36.29
N ALA A 29 -34.55 33.47 35.97
CA ALA A 29 -35.61 32.95 36.83
C ALA A 29 -35.03 32.12 38.00
N LYS A 30 -35.64 32.29 39.21
CA LYS A 30 -35.33 31.55 40.43
C LYS A 30 -35.65 30.06 40.32
N PRO A 31 -34.90 29.18 41.02
CA PRO A 31 -35.22 27.76 41.08
C PRO A 31 -36.32 27.48 42.12
N GLU A 32 -37.34 26.80 41.70
CA GLU A 32 -38.32 26.16 42.61
C GLU A 32 -37.80 24.78 43.05
N SER A 33 -37.80 24.58 44.36
CA SER A 33 -37.49 23.31 45.03
C SER A 33 -38.70 22.37 44.97
N GLY A 34 -38.59 21.26 44.25
CA GLY A 34 -39.55 20.18 44.28
C GLY A 34 -38.78 18.84 44.39
N ALA A 35 -38.70 18.31 45.62
CA ALA A 35 -38.25 16.94 45.85
C ALA A 35 -39.30 15.96 45.32
N SER A 36 -38.92 15.14 44.35
CA SER A 36 -39.70 13.98 43.93
C SER A 36 -38.90 12.71 44.20
N GLU A 37 -39.55 11.79 44.92
CA GLU A 37 -39.05 10.50 45.34
C GLU A 37 -38.56 9.66 44.15
N ALA A 38 -37.39 9.03 44.30
CA ALA A 38 -36.79 8.11 43.30
C ALA A 38 -37.60 6.79 43.28
N GLN A 39 -38.24 6.51 42.16
CA GLN A 39 -38.76 5.17 41.86
C GLN A 39 -37.60 4.26 41.39
N PRO A 40 -37.63 2.95 41.75
CA PRO A 40 -36.57 2.02 41.35
C PRO A 40 -36.54 1.82 39.82
N ALA A 41 -35.32 1.87 39.26
CA ALA A 41 -35.07 1.66 37.84
C ALA A 41 -35.60 0.29 37.37
N GLN A 42 -36.54 0.30 36.46
CA GLN A 42 -36.90 -0.88 35.67
C GLN A 42 -35.77 -1.28 34.73
N PRO A 43 -35.53 -2.60 34.50
CA PRO A 43 -34.48 -3.02 33.55
C PRO A 43 -34.78 -2.50 32.15
N ALA A 44 -33.74 -1.97 31.50
CA ALA A 44 -33.82 -1.43 30.17
C ALA A 44 -34.42 -2.46 29.20
N GLN A 45 -35.64 -2.24 28.77
CA GLN A 45 -36.22 -3.00 27.66
C GLN A 45 -35.48 -2.61 26.38
N ASP A 46 -34.98 -3.63 25.67
CA ASP A 46 -34.41 -3.60 24.33
C ASP A 46 -35.34 -2.78 23.41
N GLN A 47 -34.96 -1.53 23.11
CA GLN A 47 -35.75 -0.66 22.22
C GLN A 47 -35.58 -1.14 20.78
N ARG A 48 -36.32 -2.18 20.44
CA ARG A 48 -36.58 -2.55 19.06
C ARG A 48 -37.37 -1.44 18.38
N VAL A 49 -37.01 -1.20 17.14
CA VAL A 49 -37.70 -0.32 16.21
C VAL A 49 -39.20 -0.28 16.47
N VAL A 50 -39.70 0.81 17.00
CA VAL A 50 -41.16 1.05 17.15
C VAL A 50 -41.60 1.67 15.82
N PRO A 51 -42.45 1.02 15.03
CA PRO A 51 -43.01 1.65 13.83
C PRO A 51 -43.85 2.86 14.27
N SER A 52 -43.52 4.04 13.75
CA SER A 52 -44.40 5.19 13.96
C SER A 52 -45.70 4.93 13.19
N SER A 53 -46.81 5.44 13.69
CA SER A 53 -48.15 5.28 13.10
C SER A 53 -48.31 5.91 11.69
N LYS A 54 -47.19 6.39 11.08
CA LYS A 54 -47.12 7.01 9.75
C LYS A 54 -46.22 6.24 8.77
N GLY A 55 -45.75 5.00 9.07
CA GLY A 55 -45.01 4.19 8.13
C GLY A 55 -43.55 4.64 7.87
N GLU A 56 -43.00 5.53 8.71
CA GLU A 56 -41.61 5.93 8.62
C GLU A 56 -40.73 4.85 9.28
N MET A 57 -39.82 4.25 8.50
CA MET A 57 -38.80 3.33 9.02
C MET A 57 -37.59 4.13 9.48
N TYR A 58 -37.31 4.12 10.78
CA TYR A 58 -36.05 4.64 11.32
C TYR A 58 -35.01 3.52 11.35
N PHE A 59 -33.92 3.71 10.62
CA PHE A 59 -32.76 2.79 10.67
C PHE A 59 -31.80 3.23 11.78
N SER A 60 -31.53 2.34 12.72
CA SER A 60 -30.54 2.56 13.78
C SER A 60 -29.46 1.48 13.69
N PHE A 61 -28.20 1.90 13.69
CA PHE A 61 -27.05 1.01 13.72
C PHE A 61 -26.64 0.59 15.14
N SER A 62 -27.36 1.05 16.16
CA SER A 62 -27.01 0.81 17.57
C SER A 62 -26.92 -0.68 17.95
N GLY A 63 -27.75 -1.54 17.35
CA GLY A 63 -27.68 -2.99 17.56
C GLY A 63 -26.39 -3.60 17.03
N ILE A 64 -25.95 -3.18 15.85
CA ILE A 64 -24.69 -3.61 15.24
C ILE A 64 -23.51 -3.08 16.07
N THR A 65 -23.55 -1.81 16.41
CA THR A 65 -22.52 -1.13 17.22
C THR A 65 -22.32 -1.84 18.56
N LYS A 66 -23.40 -2.09 19.31
CA LYS A 66 -23.32 -2.82 20.60
C LYS A 66 -22.71 -4.21 20.47
N LYS A 67 -22.93 -4.89 19.36
CA LYS A 67 -22.37 -6.24 19.09
C LYS A 67 -20.88 -6.19 18.80
N VAL A 68 -20.41 -5.21 18.02
CA VAL A 68 -19.05 -5.18 17.49
C VAL A 68 -18.08 -4.40 18.39
N LEU A 69 -18.53 -3.29 18.96
CA LEU A 69 -17.73 -2.37 19.76
C LEU A 69 -16.87 -3.05 20.83
N PRO A 70 -17.40 -4.03 21.60
CA PRO A 70 -16.61 -4.70 22.63
C PRO A 70 -15.42 -5.50 22.10
N SER A 71 -15.37 -5.79 20.79
CA SER A 71 -14.22 -6.47 20.15
C SER A 71 -13.22 -5.49 19.51
N VAL A 72 -13.50 -4.19 19.52
CA VAL A 72 -12.59 -3.15 19.03
C VAL A 72 -11.87 -2.53 20.22
N VAL A 73 -10.55 -2.44 20.13
CA VAL A 73 -9.66 -1.99 21.20
C VAL A 73 -8.86 -0.77 20.77
N GLU A 74 -8.42 0.02 21.74
CA GLU A 74 -7.41 1.06 21.55
C GLU A 74 -6.02 0.47 21.73
N LEU A 75 -5.09 0.89 20.88
CA LEU A 75 -3.67 0.55 20.96
C LEU A 75 -2.86 1.82 21.26
N ASP A 76 -2.34 1.92 22.47
CA ASP A 76 -1.31 2.89 22.84
C ASP A 76 0.05 2.27 22.51
N VAL A 77 0.83 2.91 21.66
CA VAL A 77 2.13 2.40 21.22
C VAL A 77 3.24 3.40 21.48
N VAL A 78 4.46 2.91 21.71
CA VAL A 78 5.67 3.73 21.84
C VAL A 78 6.75 3.14 20.93
N GLU A 79 7.30 3.95 20.02
CA GLU A 79 8.47 3.62 19.22
C GLU A 79 9.69 4.37 19.77
N VAL A 80 10.80 3.66 20.00
CA VAL A 80 12.07 4.23 20.49
C VAL A 80 13.01 4.47 19.31
N ILE A 81 13.11 5.73 18.88
CA ILE A 81 13.94 6.12 17.74
C ILE A 81 15.33 6.52 18.21
N LYS A 82 16.39 5.87 17.68
CA LYS A 82 17.79 6.28 17.86
C LYS A 82 18.16 7.36 16.85
N GLN A 83 18.25 8.60 17.28
CA GLN A 83 18.49 9.74 16.39
C GLN A 83 19.99 9.99 16.22
N GLU A 84 20.55 9.77 15.03
CA GLU A 84 21.97 10.04 14.68
C GLU A 84 22.25 11.45 14.17
N THR A 85 21.27 12.23 13.68
CA THR A 85 21.43 13.62 13.17
C THR A 85 20.10 14.35 12.98
N PRO A 86 20.09 15.72 12.93
CA PRO A 86 18.88 16.54 13.05
C PRO A 86 18.01 16.67 11.79
N ASN A 87 18.09 15.77 10.82
CA ASN A 87 17.31 15.87 9.58
C ASN A 87 16.68 14.53 9.17
N PHE A 88 15.79 13.98 9.98
CA PHE A 88 14.96 12.88 9.54
C PHE A 88 13.47 13.25 9.60
N PHE A 89 12.83 13.20 8.45
CA PHE A 89 11.40 13.38 8.26
C PHE A 89 10.68 12.19 8.93
N ASN A 90 10.06 12.43 10.08
CA ASN A 90 9.25 11.42 10.75
C ASN A 90 7.83 11.45 10.16
N PRO A 91 7.35 10.39 9.50
CA PRO A 91 5.99 10.34 8.96
C PRO A 91 4.93 10.59 10.02
N PHE A 92 5.20 10.22 11.28
CA PHE A 92 4.27 10.40 12.39
C PHE A 92 4.16 11.86 12.85
N GLU A 93 5.25 12.65 12.83
CA GLU A 93 5.20 14.09 13.11
C GLU A 93 4.43 14.87 12.05
N PHE A 94 4.41 14.39 10.83
CA PHE A 94 3.60 14.97 9.75
C PHE A 94 2.09 14.83 10.02
N PHE A 95 1.67 13.74 10.66
CA PHE A 95 0.26 13.47 10.96
C PHE A 95 -0.21 14.09 12.29
N PHE A 96 0.66 14.25 13.28
CA PHE A 96 0.25 14.63 14.64
C PHE A 96 0.83 15.95 15.16
N GLY A 97 1.57 16.70 14.37
CA GLY A 97 2.07 18.06 14.53
C GLY A 97 2.20 18.59 15.96
N GLY A 98 3.43 18.75 16.44
CA GLY A 98 3.68 19.66 17.52
C GLY A 98 4.80 19.26 18.51
N GLY A 99 5.96 19.88 18.39
CA GLY A 99 7.00 19.81 19.42
C GLY A 99 8.05 20.88 19.23
N ARG A 100 8.01 21.97 19.99
CA ARG A 100 9.09 22.95 20.14
C ARG A 100 10.22 22.33 20.97
N GLY A 101 11.41 22.16 20.39
CA GLY A 101 12.63 21.75 21.09
C GLY A 101 13.68 22.84 21.09
N GLY A 102 14.18 23.21 22.25
CA GLY A 102 15.24 24.18 22.43
C GLY A 102 16.64 23.60 22.16
N ASP A 103 17.46 24.44 21.55
CA ASP A 103 18.85 24.27 21.21
C ASP A 103 19.76 24.30 22.44
N ASN A 104 20.74 23.37 22.53
CA ASN A 104 21.97 23.60 23.31
C ASN A 104 23.13 22.78 22.71
N GLY A 105 24.08 23.50 22.14
CA GLY A 105 25.27 22.95 21.50
C GLY A 105 26.34 22.43 22.47
N GLY A 106 27.05 21.37 22.08
CA GLY A 106 28.21 20.82 22.74
C GLY A 106 28.94 19.76 21.92
N LYS A 107 30.25 19.87 21.84
CA LYS A 107 31.22 19.24 20.94
C LYS A 107 31.38 17.71 21.08
N ASN A 108 31.56 17.06 19.91
CA ASN A 108 32.31 15.81 19.63
C ASN A 108 32.12 14.60 20.58
N GLY A 109 31.11 13.82 20.27
CA GLY A 109 30.92 12.43 20.64
C GLY A 109 29.61 12.02 19.98
N LYS A 110 29.60 10.97 19.12
CA LYS A 110 28.36 10.43 18.61
C LYS A 110 27.52 9.90 19.76
N THR A 111 26.71 10.76 20.37
CA THR A 111 25.81 10.39 21.45
C THR A 111 24.45 10.11 20.80
N TYR A 112 24.07 8.85 20.74
CA TYR A 112 22.72 8.44 20.36
C TYR A 112 21.78 8.90 21.48
N ARG A 113 20.82 9.75 21.15
CA ARG A 113 19.68 10.03 22.04
C ARG A 113 18.52 9.15 21.62
N GLU A 114 18.07 8.31 22.52
CA GLU A 114 16.81 7.60 22.38
C GLU A 114 15.67 8.60 22.63
N ARG A 115 14.72 8.65 21.67
CA ARG A 115 13.51 9.46 21.78
C ARG A 115 12.32 8.52 21.68
N GLU A 116 11.47 8.57 22.68
CA GLU A 116 10.18 7.90 22.66
C GLU A 116 9.18 8.70 21.82
N VAL A 117 8.56 8.05 20.87
CA VAL A 117 7.52 8.60 20.01
C VAL A 117 6.22 7.85 20.29
N PRO A 118 5.26 8.48 21.00
CA PRO A 118 3.98 7.86 21.26
C PRO A 118 3.13 7.82 19.99
N GLY A 119 2.34 6.77 19.86
CA GLY A 119 1.37 6.57 18.79
C GLY A 119 0.06 6.01 19.32
N LEU A 120 -1.01 6.22 18.58
CA LEU A 120 -2.34 5.77 18.90
C LEU A 120 -2.99 5.14 17.68
N GLY A 121 -3.68 4.02 17.86
CA GLY A 121 -4.46 3.37 16.82
C GLY A 121 -5.53 2.47 17.42
N SER A 122 -6.18 1.72 16.54
CA SER A 122 -7.19 0.74 16.92
C SER A 122 -6.70 -0.68 16.62
N GLY A 123 -7.36 -1.65 17.23
CA GLY A 123 -7.21 -3.07 16.93
C GLY A 123 -8.54 -3.81 17.05
N ILE A 124 -8.54 -5.04 16.56
CA ILE A 124 -9.71 -5.92 16.58
C ILE A 124 -9.32 -7.22 17.26
N ILE A 125 -10.03 -7.62 18.32
CA ILE A 125 -9.86 -8.93 18.95
C ILE A 125 -10.38 -10.00 17.98
N ILE A 126 -9.48 -10.82 17.45
CA ILE A 126 -9.80 -11.82 16.42
C ILE A 126 -9.84 -13.25 16.92
N LYS A 127 -9.22 -13.52 18.07
CA LYS A 127 -9.16 -14.87 18.67
C LYS A 127 -8.79 -14.76 20.14
N GLN A 128 -9.35 -15.66 20.95
CA GLN A 128 -8.86 -16.01 22.29
C GLN A 128 -8.57 -17.51 22.33
N ASP A 129 -7.38 -17.88 22.80
CA ASP A 129 -6.92 -19.26 22.90
C ASP A 129 -6.36 -19.48 24.33
N GLY A 130 -7.16 -20.10 25.19
CA GLY A 130 -6.91 -20.06 26.63
C GLY A 130 -6.90 -18.62 27.14
N ASP A 131 -5.84 -18.25 27.84
CA ASP A 131 -5.63 -16.89 28.36
C ASP A 131 -4.97 -15.94 27.34
N THR A 132 -4.58 -16.43 26.16
CA THR A 132 -3.95 -15.61 25.13
C THR A 132 -5.00 -15.01 24.21
N VAL A 133 -5.06 -13.67 24.17
CA VAL A 133 -5.94 -12.89 23.31
C VAL A 133 -5.12 -12.30 22.17
N TYR A 134 -5.61 -12.45 20.93
CA TYR A 134 -4.98 -11.96 19.73
C TYR A 134 -5.73 -10.75 19.18
N VAL A 135 -4.99 -9.65 18.91
CA VAL A 135 -5.50 -8.40 18.36
C VAL A 135 -4.83 -8.12 17.03
N LEU A 136 -5.62 -7.97 15.98
CA LEU A 136 -5.18 -7.55 14.65
C LEU A 136 -5.26 -6.04 14.52
N SER A 137 -4.23 -5.43 13.95
CA SER A 137 -4.12 -4.00 13.68
C SER A 137 -3.32 -3.74 12.41
N ASN A 138 -3.00 -2.48 12.11
CA ASN A 138 -2.10 -2.15 11.02
C ASN A 138 -0.62 -2.23 11.43
N SER A 139 0.25 -2.51 10.45
CA SER A 139 1.71 -2.51 10.66
C SER A 139 2.22 -1.12 11.00
N HIS A 140 1.73 -0.08 10.33
CA HIS A 140 2.12 1.30 10.64
C HIS A 140 1.69 1.76 12.05
N VAL A 141 0.73 1.07 12.71
CA VAL A 141 0.35 1.31 14.11
C VAL A 141 1.26 0.54 15.06
N ALA A 142 1.32 -0.81 14.92
CA ALA A 142 1.95 -1.69 15.92
C ALA A 142 3.23 -2.37 15.44
N GLY A 143 3.52 -2.37 14.14
CA GLY A 143 4.63 -3.14 13.55
C GLY A 143 6.00 -2.73 14.05
N LYS A 144 6.25 -1.43 14.23
CA LYS A 144 7.54 -0.87 14.71
C LYS A 144 7.56 -0.52 16.19
N ALA A 145 6.43 -0.65 16.88
CA ALA A 145 6.33 -0.31 18.28
C ALA A 145 7.24 -1.18 19.17
N ASP A 146 7.93 -0.55 20.12
CA ASP A 146 8.73 -1.23 21.14
C ASP A 146 7.88 -1.58 22.36
N GLN A 147 6.86 -0.74 22.68
CA GLN A 147 5.90 -0.98 23.74
C GLN A 147 4.49 -0.85 23.19
N ILE A 148 3.61 -1.76 23.58
CA ILE A 148 2.22 -1.80 23.12
C ILE A 148 1.33 -2.04 24.35
N THR A 149 0.36 -1.15 24.54
CA THR A 149 -0.69 -1.32 25.54
C THR A 149 -2.04 -1.44 24.81
N VAL A 150 -2.77 -2.50 25.11
CA VAL A 150 -4.14 -2.72 24.64
C VAL A 150 -5.11 -2.22 25.71
N LYS A 151 -6.02 -1.33 25.34
CA LYS A 151 -7.12 -0.89 26.20
C LYS A 151 -8.45 -1.41 25.66
N LEU A 152 -9.13 -2.20 26.46
CA LEU A 152 -10.45 -2.73 26.15
C LEU A 152 -11.55 -1.67 26.28
N SER A 153 -12.74 -1.95 25.73
CA SER A 153 -13.90 -1.06 25.79
C SER A 153 -14.44 -0.81 27.20
N ASP A 154 -14.10 -1.65 28.17
CA ASP A 154 -14.43 -1.47 29.60
C ASP A 154 -13.37 -0.68 30.39
N GLY A 155 -12.30 -0.24 29.69
CA GLY A 155 -11.20 0.53 30.26
C GLY A 155 -10.05 -0.28 30.82
N GLN A 156 -10.12 -1.62 30.86
CA GLN A 156 -9.00 -2.49 31.26
C GLN A 156 -7.82 -2.33 30.30
N LYS A 157 -6.59 -2.30 30.85
CA LYS A 157 -5.34 -2.13 30.09
C LYS A 157 -4.43 -3.33 30.28
N PHE A 158 -3.84 -3.77 29.18
CA PHE A 158 -2.93 -4.93 29.15
C PHE A 158 -1.67 -4.59 28.36
N GLU A 159 -0.51 -4.97 28.86
CA GLU A 159 0.71 -4.99 28.06
C GLU A 159 0.61 -6.09 27.00
N ALA A 160 0.92 -5.74 25.76
CA ALA A 160 0.86 -6.67 24.65
C ALA A 160 2.23 -6.93 24.02
N LYS A 161 2.36 -8.10 23.41
CA LYS A 161 3.56 -8.51 22.68
C LYS A 161 3.24 -8.63 21.20
N LYS A 162 4.18 -8.23 20.37
CA LYS A 162 4.11 -8.41 18.93
C LYS A 162 4.24 -9.89 18.58
N VAL A 163 3.27 -10.44 17.86
CA VAL A 163 3.28 -11.82 17.33
C VAL A 163 3.90 -11.84 15.94
N GLY A 164 3.54 -10.86 15.10
CA GLY A 164 4.09 -10.70 13.77
C GLY A 164 3.58 -9.41 13.12
N PHE A 165 4.27 -8.95 12.08
CA PHE A 165 3.82 -7.82 11.27
C PHE A 165 4.28 -7.99 9.83
N ASP A 166 3.60 -7.31 8.92
CA ASP A 166 3.92 -7.27 7.49
C ASP A 166 3.61 -5.89 6.91
N ASP A 167 4.66 -5.18 6.49
CA ASP A 167 4.55 -3.82 5.95
C ASP A 167 3.92 -3.82 4.54
N ARG A 168 3.99 -4.92 3.78
CA ARG A 168 3.43 -5.02 2.42
C ARG A 168 1.91 -5.11 2.44
N MET A 169 1.37 -5.77 3.46
CA MET A 169 -0.08 -5.86 3.68
C MET A 169 -0.58 -4.83 4.68
N ASP A 170 0.35 -4.08 5.32
CA ASP A 170 0.08 -3.14 6.41
C ASP A 170 -0.75 -3.74 7.54
N LEU A 171 -0.37 -4.95 7.98
CA LEU A 171 -1.02 -5.67 9.08
C LEU A 171 -0.03 -6.05 10.16
N ALA A 172 -0.45 -5.98 11.42
CA ALA A 172 0.27 -6.46 12.58
C ALA A 172 -0.66 -7.24 13.50
N LEU A 173 -0.13 -8.29 14.10
CA LEU A 173 -0.82 -9.07 15.12
C LEU A 173 -0.07 -8.91 16.44
N VAL A 174 -0.80 -8.55 17.48
CA VAL A 174 -0.29 -8.49 18.85
C VAL A 174 -1.09 -9.45 19.74
N SER A 175 -0.53 -9.83 20.89
CA SER A 175 -1.22 -10.69 21.87
C SER A 175 -0.98 -10.18 23.27
N PHE A 176 -1.99 -10.38 24.13
CA PHE A 176 -1.90 -10.11 25.57
C PHE A 176 -2.52 -11.26 26.37
N GLN A 177 -2.29 -11.29 27.68
CA GLN A 177 -2.82 -12.32 28.58
C GLN A 177 -4.04 -11.79 29.32
N CYS A 178 -5.16 -12.51 29.24
CA CYS A 178 -6.40 -12.21 29.94
C CYS A 178 -7.14 -13.51 30.24
N SER A 179 -7.38 -13.79 31.52
CA SER A 179 -8.12 -14.98 31.97
C SER A 179 -9.64 -14.83 31.78
N ASP A 180 -10.12 -13.59 31.72
CA ASP A 180 -11.52 -13.31 31.49
C ASP A 180 -11.88 -13.53 30.01
N LYS A 181 -13.12 -13.96 29.76
CA LYS A 181 -13.60 -14.12 28.40
C LYS A 181 -13.87 -12.79 27.75
N VAL A 182 -13.16 -12.49 26.66
CA VAL A 182 -13.32 -11.25 25.89
C VAL A 182 -14.14 -11.47 24.62
N PRO A 183 -14.90 -10.46 24.15
CA PRO A 183 -15.63 -10.52 22.89
C PRO A 183 -14.68 -10.62 21.71
N VAL A 184 -14.95 -11.58 20.81
CA VAL A 184 -14.16 -11.80 19.57
C VAL A 184 -14.99 -11.37 18.38
N ALA A 185 -14.39 -10.63 17.46
CA ALA A 185 -15.04 -10.17 16.24
C ALA A 185 -15.31 -11.34 15.27
N ILE A 186 -16.42 -11.25 14.55
CA ILE A 186 -16.77 -12.21 13.50
C ILE A 186 -16.34 -11.62 12.17
N PHE A 187 -15.53 -12.36 11.40
CA PHE A 187 -15.14 -11.96 10.06
C PHE A 187 -16.20 -12.37 9.03
N GLY A 188 -16.62 -11.42 8.19
CA GLY A 188 -17.41 -11.65 6.99
C GLY A 188 -16.53 -12.04 5.80
N ASP A 189 -17.19 -12.22 4.64
CA ASP A 189 -16.55 -12.48 3.36
C ASP A 189 -16.44 -11.17 2.56
N SER A 190 -15.23 -10.63 2.43
CA SER A 190 -14.99 -9.38 1.69
C SER A 190 -15.16 -9.52 0.17
N ASP A 191 -15.11 -10.75 -0.37
CA ASP A 191 -15.28 -10.98 -1.82
C ASP A 191 -16.76 -10.92 -2.22
N SER A 192 -17.69 -10.99 -1.24
CA SER A 192 -19.12 -10.83 -1.45
C SER A 192 -19.62 -9.39 -1.44
N LEU A 193 -18.73 -8.41 -1.17
CA LEU A 193 -19.11 -6.99 -1.14
C LEU A 193 -19.39 -6.46 -2.54
N GLU A 194 -20.42 -5.59 -2.61
CA GLU A 194 -20.76 -4.83 -3.80
C GLU A 194 -20.64 -3.32 -3.55
N VAL A 195 -20.37 -2.56 -4.61
CA VAL A 195 -20.37 -1.09 -4.53
C VAL A 195 -21.78 -0.62 -4.22
N GLY A 196 -21.92 0.19 -3.17
CA GLY A 196 -23.20 0.65 -2.64
C GLY A 196 -23.60 -0.05 -1.33
N ASP A 197 -22.94 -1.14 -0.94
CA ASP A 197 -23.21 -1.79 0.35
C ASP A 197 -22.95 -0.85 1.51
N ILE A 198 -23.85 -0.81 2.49
CA ILE A 198 -23.69 -0.01 3.70
C ILE A 198 -22.64 -0.65 4.60
N VAL A 199 -21.70 0.18 5.08
CA VAL A 199 -20.65 -0.23 6.00
C VAL A 199 -20.48 0.77 7.14
N LEU A 200 -20.03 0.27 8.29
CA LEU A 200 -19.68 1.09 9.46
C LEU A 200 -18.18 0.97 9.71
N ALA A 201 -17.49 2.10 9.80
CA ALA A 201 -16.10 2.14 10.25
C ALA A 201 -16.09 2.38 11.77
N ILE A 202 -15.43 1.49 12.51
CA ILE A 202 -15.36 1.48 13.96
C ILE A 202 -13.90 1.54 14.39
N GLY A 203 -13.60 2.42 15.34
CA GLY A 203 -12.25 2.59 15.90
C GLY A 203 -12.27 3.48 17.13
N SER A 204 -11.09 3.79 17.69
CA SER A 204 -10.89 4.67 18.85
C SER A 204 -10.02 5.88 18.45
N PRO A 205 -10.57 6.85 17.67
CA PRO A 205 -9.80 8.00 17.23
C PRO A 205 -9.53 8.96 18.39
N TYR A 206 -8.31 9.52 18.43
CA TYR A 206 -7.90 10.58 19.39
C TYR A 206 -8.06 10.21 20.87
N GLY A 207 -8.13 8.94 21.24
CA GLY A 207 -8.39 8.51 22.60
C GLY A 207 -9.84 8.78 23.07
N TYR A 208 -10.73 9.21 22.17
CA TYR A 208 -12.16 9.23 22.42
C TYR A 208 -12.71 7.81 22.33
N GLU A 209 -13.41 7.40 23.40
CA GLU A 209 -14.01 6.08 23.46
C GLU A 209 -14.84 5.81 22.19
N SER A 210 -14.42 4.78 21.47
CA SER A 210 -15.14 4.09 20.39
C SER A 210 -16.01 4.96 19.48
N THR A 211 -15.44 5.39 18.37
CA THR A 211 -16.16 6.16 17.35
C THR A 211 -16.70 5.23 16.26
N VAL A 212 -17.95 5.46 15.85
CA VAL A 212 -18.61 4.75 14.75
C VAL A 212 -19.02 5.75 13.69
N THR A 213 -18.60 5.52 12.45
CA THR A 213 -19.04 6.29 11.28
C THR A 213 -19.72 5.38 10.28
N CYS A 214 -20.69 5.91 9.52
CA CYS A 214 -21.43 5.17 8.50
C CYS A 214 -21.14 5.71 7.12
N GLY A 215 -21.07 4.82 6.15
CA GLY A 215 -20.93 5.12 4.74
C GLY A 215 -21.25 3.90 3.89
N ILE A 216 -20.76 3.89 2.66
CA ILE A 216 -20.94 2.78 1.74
C ILE A 216 -19.58 2.28 1.22
N VAL A 217 -19.59 1.12 0.60
CA VAL A 217 -18.53 0.67 -0.28
C VAL A 217 -18.54 1.55 -1.53
N SER A 218 -17.61 2.48 -1.64
CA SER A 218 -17.50 3.42 -2.77
C SER A 218 -16.75 2.82 -3.96
N GLY A 219 -15.98 1.76 -3.74
CA GLY A 219 -15.24 1.06 -4.79
C GLY A 219 -14.48 -0.15 -4.25
N LEU A 220 -14.20 -1.09 -5.12
CA LEU A 220 -13.44 -2.30 -4.83
C LEU A 220 -12.19 -2.36 -5.71
N GLY A 221 -11.19 -3.13 -5.29
CA GLY A 221 -9.99 -3.35 -6.08
C GLY A 221 -9.09 -2.11 -6.22
N ARG A 222 -9.16 -1.16 -5.28
CA ARG A 222 -8.38 0.08 -5.34
C ARG A 222 -6.92 -0.17 -5.02
N LYS A 223 -6.04 0.37 -5.87
CA LYS A 223 -4.57 0.33 -5.68
C LYS A 223 -4.13 1.52 -4.85
N SER A 224 -3.10 1.34 -4.03
CA SER A 224 -2.44 2.47 -3.37
C SER A 224 -1.82 3.39 -4.41
N THR A 225 -1.98 4.71 -4.25
CA THR A 225 -1.37 5.74 -5.12
C THR A 225 0.01 6.19 -4.63
N GLY A 226 0.53 5.62 -3.55
CA GLY A 226 1.83 5.93 -2.97
C GLY A 226 2.92 4.91 -3.34
N ASN A 227 4.16 5.19 -2.92
CA ASN A 227 5.35 4.33 -3.12
C ASN A 227 5.31 3.02 -2.32
N VAL A 228 4.22 2.72 -1.64
CA VAL A 228 4.05 1.48 -0.88
C VAL A 228 3.65 0.38 -1.85
N SER A 229 4.52 -0.61 -2.02
CA SER A 229 4.27 -1.82 -2.79
C SER A 229 3.18 -2.64 -2.10
N SER A 230 1.91 -2.32 -2.34
CA SER A 230 0.78 -2.98 -1.72
C SER A 230 0.42 -4.27 -2.45
N TYR A 231 0.38 -5.37 -1.71
CA TYR A 231 -0.09 -6.67 -2.18
C TYR A 231 -1.61 -6.83 -2.04
N THR A 232 -2.32 -5.77 -1.62
CA THR A 232 -3.77 -5.80 -1.43
C THR A 232 -4.51 -4.88 -2.39
N ASP A 233 -5.72 -5.26 -2.72
CA ASP A 233 -6.71 -4.41 -3.36
C ASP A 233 -7.64 -3.88 -2.28
N TYR A 234 -7.59 -2.56 -2.04
CA TYR A 234 -8.36 -1.95 -0.96
C TYR A 234 -9.85 -1.85 -1.28
N ILE A 235 -10.66 -1.92 -0.23
CA ILE A 235 -12.05 -1.47 -0.21
C ILE A 235 -12.04 0.03 -0.01
N GLN A 236 -12.64 0.80 -0.91
CA GLN A 236 -12.84 2.24 -0.75
C GLN A 236 -14.19 2.48 -0.08
N THR A 237 -14.24 3.39 0.88
CA THR A 237 -15.46 3.81 1.58
C THR A 237 -15.48 5.32 1.81
N ASP A 238 -16.68 5.90 1.89
CA ASP A 238 -16.91 7.28 2.34
C ASP A 238 -17.26 7.37 3.83
N ALA A 239 -17.39 6.22 4.53
CA ALA A 239 -17.39 6.21 5.99
C ALA A 239 -16.16 6.96 6.51
N SER A 240 -16.34 7.93 7.39
CA SER A 240 -15.24 8.79 7.85
C SER A 240 -14.19 8.00 8.60
N ILE A 241 -13.01 7.86 8.01
CA ILE A 241 -11.79 7.32 8.63
C ILE A 241 -10.91 8.53 8.99
N ASN A 242 -10.44 8.58 10.22
CA ASN A 242 -9.54 9.61 10.74
C ASN A 242 -8.40 8.97 11.53
N PRO A 243 -7.32 9.71 11.84
CA PRO A 243 -6.24 9.22 12.70
C PRO A 243 -6.79 8.63 14.00
N GLY A 244 -6.36 7.39 14.32
CA GLY A 244 -6.86 6.59 15.44
C GLY A 244 -7.85 5.48 15.03
N ASN A 245 -8.57 5.60 13.91
CA ASN A 245 -9.39 4.50 13.38
C ASN A 245 -8.55 3.42 12.67
N SER A 246 -7.29 3.71 12.31
CA SER A 246 -6.39 2.75 11.67
C SER A 246 -6.24 1.50 12.53
N GLY A 247 -6.37 0.31 11.94
CA GLY A 247 -6.40 -0.98 12.61
C GLY A 247 -7.77 -1.38 13.16
N GLY A 248 -8.76 -0.48 13.16
CA GLY A 248 -10.14 -0.76 13.54
C GLY A 248 -10.95 -1.48 12.45
N ALA A 249 -12.21 -1.77 12.75
CA ALA A 249 -13.08 -2.59 11.92
C ALA A 249 -13.85 -1.76 10.89
N LEU A 250 -13.92 -2.25 9.65
CA LEU A 250 -14.99 -1.94 8.70
C LEU A 250 -15.97 -3.11 8.73
N VAL A 251 -17.23 -2.86 9.09
CA VAL A 251 -18.23 -3.94 9.28
C VAL A 251 -19.44 -3.75 8.37
N ASN A 252 -20.05 -4.87 7.98
CA ASN A 252 -21.30 -4.89 7.23
C ASN A 252 -22.53 -4.78 8.14
N MET A 253 -23.73 -4.79 7.55
CA MET A 253 -25.01 -4.68 8.26
C MET A 253 -25.35 -5.92 9.14
N LYS A 254 -24.56 -7.00 9.06
CA LYS A 254 -24.67 -8.16 9.98
C LYS A 254 -23.76 -8.04 11.20
N GLY A 255 -22.92 -6.98 11.25
CA GLY A 255 -21.88 -6.79 12.26
C GLY A 255 -20.69 -7.73 12.07
N GLU A 256 -20.41 -8.13 10.83
CA GLU A 256 -19.25 -8.91 10.46
C GLU A 256 -18.17 -7.99 9.93
N VAL A 257 -16.91 -8.22 10.32
CA VAL A 257 -15.74 -7.48 9.84
C VAL A 257 -15.47 -7.83 8.38
N VAL A 258 -15.65 -6.89 7.48
CA VAL A 258 -15.39 -7.02 6.04
C VAL A 258 -14.10 -6.32 5.61
N GLY A 259 -13.51 -5.50 6.50
CA GLY A 259 -12.21 -4.86 6.25
C GLY A 259 -11.55 -4.34 7.51
N ILE A 260 -10.27 -3.99 7.39
CA ILE A 260 -9.47 -3.33 8.42
C ILE A 260 -9.21 -1.90 7.95
N ASN A 261 -9.72 -0.91 8.68
CA ASN A 261 -9.51 0.51 8.36
C ASN A 261 -8.01 0.81 8.34
N THR A 262 -7.52 1.49 7.31
CA THR A 262 -6.08 1.61 7.11
C THR A 262 -5.62 3.03 6.84
N TRP A 263 -6.04 3.67 5.74
CA TRP A 263 -5.58 4.98 5.34
C TRP A 263 -6.65 5.81 4.64
N ILE A 264 -6.37 7.11 4.46
CA ILE A 264 -7.23 8.08 3.77
C ILE A 264 -6.43 8.81 2.69
N ALA A 265 -7.08 9.11 1.56
CA ALA A 265 -6.52 10.03 0.58
C ALA A 265 -6.98 11.44 0.94
N THR A 266 -6.07 12.27 1.46
CA THR A 266 -6.40 13.61 1.94
C THR A 266 -5.22 14.56 1.77
N GLN A 267 -5.50 15.86 1.65
CA GLN A 267 -4.50 16.93 1.70
C GLN A 267 -4.50 17.66 3.03
N SER A 268 -5.58 17.54 3.80
CA SER A 268 -5.79 18.27 5.06
C SER A 268 -5.52 17.42 6.31
N GLY A 269 -5.27 16.11 6.17
CA GLY A 269 -5.09 15.16 7.28
C GLY A 269 -6.40 14.59 7.86
N GLY A 270 -7.56 15.12 7.48
CA GLY A 270 -8.88 14.61 7.89
C GLY A 270 -9.62 13.91 6.76
N SER A 271 -10.69 13.19 7.08
CA SER A 271 -11.53 12.50 6.10
C SER A 271 -12.19 13.48 5.13
N VAL A 272 -12.08 13.17 3.84
CA VAL A 272 -12.77 13.86 2.73
C VAL A 272 -13.66 12.90 1.94
N GLY A 273 -14.06 11.76 2.54
CA GLY A 273 -14.87 10.74 1.89
C GLY A 273 -14.06 9.75 1.02
N LEU A 274 -12.75 9.71 1.19
CA LEU A 274 -11.84 8.80 0.48
C LEU A 274 -11.06 7.96 1.50
N GLY A 275 -11.77 7.05 2.17
CA GLY A 275 -11.22 6.08 3.11
C GLY A 275 -10.94 4.73 2.45
N PHE A 276 -9.97 3.98 2.98
CA PHE A 276 -9.53 2.70 2.45
C PHE A 276 -9.35 1.68 3.56
N ALA A 277 -9.81 0.44 3.30
CA ALA A 277 -9.69 -0.68 4.21
C ALA A 277 -9.08 -1.91 3.51
N ILE A 278 -8.32 -2.70 4.26
CA ILE A 278 -7.78 -4.00 3.81
C ILE A 278 -8.91 -5.02 3.87
N PRO A 279 -9.19 -5.79 2.79
CA PRO A 279 -10.23 -6.80 2.77
C PRO A 279 -10.07 -7.87 3.88
N SER A 280 -11.18 -8.28 4.48
CA SER A 280 -11.20 -9.24 5.59
C SER A 280 -10.60 -10.60 5.22
N ASN A 281 -10.79 -11.08 3.98
CA ASN A 281 -10.23 -12.35 3.53
C ASN A 281 -8.70 -12.33 3.53
N ASN A 282 -8.08 -11.20 3.12
CA ASN A 282 -6.64 -11.00 3.23
C ASN A 282 -6.20 -10.94 4.71
N ALA A 283 -6.93 -10.19 5.53
CA ALA A 283 -6.63 -10.02 6.96
C ALA A 283 -6.67 -11.37 7.71
N LYS A 284 -7.69 -12.20 7.46
CA LYS A 284 -7.81 -13.56 8.04
C LYS A 284 -6.62 -14.45 7.69
N ARG A 285 -6.23 -14.48 6.41
CA ARG A 285 -5.09 -15.29 5.94
C ARG A 285 -3.80 -14.87 6.63
N ILE A 286 -3.51 -13.57 6.66
CA ILE A 286 -2.30 -13.00 7.26
C ILE A 286 -2.27 -13.25 8.78
N ALA A 287 -3.39 -13.00 9.47
CA ALA A 287 -3.48 -13.28 10.91
C ALA A 287 -3.22 -14.76 11.24
N ASN A 288 -3.72 -15.69 10.42
CA ASN A 288 -3.43 -17.10 10.59
C ASN A 288 -1.96 -17.44 10.36
N ASP A 289 -1.31 -16.83 9.36
CA ASP A 289 0.13 -16.99 9.12
C ASP A 289 0.95 -16.46 10.31
N PHE A 290 0.59 -15.33 10.90
CA PHE A 290 1.24 -14.82 12.11
C PHE A 290 1.07 -15.76 13.30
N ILE A 291 -0.14 -16.30 13.55
CA ILE A 291 -0.40 -17.22 14.66
C ILE A 291 0.40 -18.53 14.50
N THR A 292 0.48 -19.06 13.28
CA THR A 292 1.05 -20.40 13.02
C THR A 292 2.55 -20.38 12.72
N LYS A 293 3.06 -19.29 12.08
CA LYS A 293 4.43 -19.20 11.57
C LYS A 293 5.21 -18.01 12.14
N GLY A 294 4.55 -17.06 12.81
CA GLY A 294 5.14 -15.80 13.29
C GLY A 294 5.44 -14.78 12.18
N LYS A 295 5.27 -15.13 10.92
CA LYS A 295 5.56 -14.27 9.75
C LYS A 295 4.75 -14.67 8.53
N VAL A 296 4.63 -13.74 7.57
CA VAL A 296 4.08 -14.02 6.23
C VAL A 296 5.21 -14.36 5.28
N GLU A 297 5.06 -15.41 4.50
CA GLU A 297 5.99 -15.78 3.44
C GLU A 297 5.34 -15.53 2.08
N TYR A 298 6.05 -14.82 1.21
CA TYR A 298 5.61 -14.51 -0.15
C TYR A 298 6.42 -15.31 -1.15
N GLY A 299 5.75 -15.82 -2.18
CA GLY A 299 6.45 -16.37 -3.34
C GLY A 299 7.23 -15.30 -4.09
N TRP A 300 8.40 -15.67 -4.56
CA TRP A 300 9.28 -14.83 -5.36
C TRP A 300 9.64 -15.51 -6.67
N LEU A 301 9.49 -14.79 -7.76
CA LEU A 301 9.85 -15.25 -9.12
C LEU A 301 11.25 -14.80 -9.54
N GLY A 302 11.66 -13.62 -9.14
CA GLY A 302 12.95 -13.03 -9.48
C GLY A 302 12.97 -12.37 -10.85
N VAL A 303 12.01 -11.51 -11.11
CA VAL A 303 11.89 -10.71 -12.33
C VAL A 303 11.61 -9.25 -12.01
N SER A 304 12.06 -8.35 -12.88
CA SER A 304 11.55 -6.98 -12.97
C SER A 304 10.48 -6.96 -14.04
N ILE A 305 9.31 -6.43 -13.73
CA ILE A 305 8.12 -6.44 -14.59
C ILE A 305 7.48 -5.07 -14.68
N ASP A 306 6.74 -4.84 -15.76
CA ASP A 306 5.88 -3.68 -15.92
C ASP A 306 4.62 -4.03 -16.72
N SER A 307 3.65 -3.10 -16.73
CA SER A 307 2.47 -3.17 -17.58
C SER A 307 2.74 -2.51 -18.92
N VAL A 308 2.19 -3.06 -20.00
CA VAL A 308 2.30 -2.46 -21.33
C VAL A 308 1.04 -1.65 -21.60
N GLU A 309 0.92 -0.50 -20.93
CA GLU A 309 -0.21 0.41 -21.05
C GLU A 309 0.24 1.84 -21.37
N GLY A 310 -0.63 2.59 -22.04
CA GLY A 310 -0.34 3.98 -22.38
C GLY A 310 0.78 4.16 -23.41
N ASN A 311 1.50 5.30 -23.28
CA ASN A 311 2.55 5.72 -24.21
C ASN A 311 3.98 5.40 -23.72
N ASP A 312 4.12 4.71 -22.59
CA ASP A 312 5.42 4.47 -21.96
C ASP A 312 6.29 3.49 -22.78
N TYR A 313 5.63 2.61 -23.53
CA TYR A 313 6.28 1.62 -24.40
C TYR A 313 5.73 1.71 -25.82
N PRO A 314 6.20 2.68 -26.64
CA PRO A 314 5.73 2.87 -28.00
C PRO A 314 5.80 1.58 -28.85
N ASP A 315 4.71 1.25 -29.53
CA ASP A 315 4.58 0.10 -30.44
C ASP A 315 4.87 -1.29 -29.82
N LEU A 316 5.19 -1.41 -28.53
CA LEU A 316 5.62 -2.67 -27.90
C LEU A 316 4.54 -3.78 -28.05
N ARG A 317 3.27 -3.44 -27.89
CA ARG A 317 2.17 -4.41 -28.08
C ARG A 317 2.15 -4.98 -29.50
N LYS A 318 2.37 -4.16 -30.50
CA LYS A 318 2.45 -4.53 -31.91
C LYS A 318 3.69 -5.39 -32.17
N ASP A 319 4.84 -4.96 -31.68
CA ASP A 319 6.12 -5.65 -31.89
C ASP A 319 6.09 -7.06 -31.31
N LEU A 320 5.56 -7.22 -30.11
CA LEU A 320 5.47 -8.50 -29.42
C LEU A 320 4.22 -9.32 -29.79
N GLY A 321 3.30 -8.77 -30.57
CA GLY A 321 2.08 -9.46 -31.02
C GLY A 321 1.09 -9.74 -29.89
N LEU A 322 0.97 -8.82 -28.91
CA LEU A 322 0.16 -9.03 -27.70
C LEU A 322 -1.35 -8.86 -27.94
N GLY A 323 -1.75 -8.12 -28.96
CA GLY A 323 -3.15 -7.73 -29.17
C GLY A 323 -3.70 -6.97 -27.94
N ASN A 324 -4.91 -7.34 -27.50
CA ASN A 324 -5.58 -6.74 -26.32
C ASN A 324 -5.39 -7.58 -25.03
N LYS A 325 -4.46 -8.54 -25.03
CA LYS A 325 -4.22 -9.37 -23.83
C LYS A 325 -3.67 -8.55 -22.68
N GLY A 326 -4.22 -8.75 -21.48
CA GLY A 326 -3.65 -8.28 -20.23
C GLY A 326 -2.39 -9.09 -19.87
N GLY A 327 -1.61 -8.59 -18.95
CA GLY A 327 -0.42 -9.27 -18.46
C GLY A 327 0.71 -8.33 -18.03
N GLY A 328 1.87 -8.90 -17.72
CA GLY A 328 3.09 -8.17 -17.36
C GLY A 328 4.25 -8.54 -18.27
N ILE A 329 4.96 -7.51 -18.77
CA ILE A 329 6.20 -7.69 -19.51
C ILE A 329 7.37 -7.91 -18.55
N VAL A 330 8.21 -8.90 -18.82
CA VAL A 330 9.47 -9.12 -18.09
C VAL A 330 10.53 -8.19 -18.67
N LEU A 331 10.96 -7.21 -17.91
CA LEU A 331 12.00 -6.24 -18.28
C LEU A 331 13.39 -6.77 -17.96
N GLY A 332 13.50 -7.56 -16.88
CA GLY A 332 14.76 -8.15 -16.47
C GLY A 332 14.55 -9.38 -15.60
N VAL A 333 15.56 -10.23 -15.54
CA VAL A 333 15.59 -11.48 -14.77
C VAL A 333 16.78 -11.46 -13.82
N PHE A 334 16.56 -11.73 -12.54
CA PHE A 334 17.62 -11.86 -11.54
C PHE A 334 18.36 -13.18 -11.74
N LYS A 335 19.68 -13.12 -11.77
CA LYS A 335 20.54 -14.31 -11.94
C LYS A 335 20.31 -15.32 -10.81
N ASN A 336 20.30 -16.60 -11.14
CA ASN A 336 20.03 -17.72 -10.24
C ASN A 336 18.63 -17.71 -9.58
N SER A 337 17.73 -16.81 -9.98
CA SER A 337 16.36 -16.79 -9.49
C SER A 337 15.52 -17.96 -10.01
N PRO A 338 14.31 -18.20 -9.44
CA PRO A 338 13.36 -19.15 -10.00
C PRO A 338 13.04 -18.91 -11.48
N ALA A 339 12.91 -17.65 -11.90
CA ALA A 339 12.69 -17.28 -13.30
C ALA A 339 13.86 -17.67 -14.20
N ASP A 340 15.08 -17.37 -13.79
CA ASP A 340 16.30 -17.72 -14.53
C ASP A 340 16.45 -19.23 -14.67
N LYS A 341 16.28 -19.98 -13.58
CA LYS A 341 16.32 -21.46 -13.56
C LYS A 341 15.25 -22.09 -14.45
N ALA A 342 14.07 -21.47 -14.53
CA ALA A 342 12.98 -21.95 -15.37
C ALA A 342 13.06 -21.48 -16.83
N GLY A 343 14.00 -20.61 -17.17
CA GLY A 343 14.21 -20.10 -18.51
C GLY A 343 13.21 -18.99 -18.91
N ILE A 344 12.68 -18.23 -17.95
CA ILE A 344 12.01 -16.96 -18.22
C ILE A 344 13.06 -15.95 -18.67
N LEU A 345 12.73 -15.14 -19.67
CA LEU A 345 13.67 -14.23 -20.33
C LEU A 345 13.11 -12.81 -20.39
N PRO A 346 13.95 -11.77 -20.45
CA PRO A 346 13.52 -10.42 -20.78
C PRO A 346 12.73 -10.42 -22.10
N GLY A 347 11.61 -9.68 -22.14
CA GLY A 347 10.68 -9.65 -23.27
C GLY A 347 9.57 -10.71 -23.23
N ASP A 348 9.58 -11.63 -22.28
CA ASP A 348 8.42 -12.50 -22.04
C ASP A 348 7.23 -11.70 -21.52
N PHE A 349 6.05 -11.95 -22.08
CA PHE A 349 4.81 -11.32 -21.60
C PHE A 349 3.93 -12.37 -20.91
N ILE A 350 3.85 -12.28 -19.58
CA ILE A 350 3.13 -13.27 -18.76
C ILE A 350 1.65 -12.92 -18.75
N THR A 351 0.81 -13.86 -19.21
CA THR A 351 -0.64 -13.68 -19.36
C THR A 351 -1.48 -14.48 -18.38
N LYS A 352 -0.95 -15.61 -17.84
CA LYS A 352 -1.66 -16.44 -16.85
C LYS A 352 -0.68 -17.07 -15.87
N ILE A 353 -1.16 -17.30 -14.64
CA ILE A 353 -0.49 -18.13 -13.62
C ILE A 353 -1.50 -19.13 -13.07
N ASN A 354 -1.19 -20.44 -13.12
CA ASN A 354 -2.08 -21.52 -12.68
C ASN A 354 -3.51 -21.42 -13.28
N GLY A 355 -3.60 -20.96 -14.53
CA GLY A 355 -4.89 -20.72 -15.21
C GLY A 355 -5.55 -19.38 -14.92
N THR A 356 -5.15 -18.67 -13.86
CA THR A 356 -5.67 -17.32 -13.55
C THR A 356 -5.14 -16.32 -14.56
N VAL A 357 -6.04 -15.62 -15.26
CA VAL A 357 -5.70 -14.58 -16.23
C VAL A 357 -5.15 -13.36 -15.50
N ILE A 358 -4.07 -12.79 -16.01
CA ILE A 358 -3.39 -11.61 -15.46
C ILE A 358 -3.80 -10.39 -16.27
N SER A 359 -4.31 -9.36 -15.61
CA SER A 359 -4.68 -8.08 -16.23
C SER A 359 -3.47 -7.16 -16.46
N ASP A 360 -2.57 -7.08 -15.47
CA ASP A 360 -1.46 -6.13 -15.43
C ASP A 360 -0.31 -6.62 -14.51
N SER A 361 0.80 -5.88 -14.47
CA SER A 361 1.97 -6.21 -13.65
C SER A 361 1.69 -6.21 -12.14
N SER A 362 0.75 -5.40 -11.69
CA SER A 362 0.34 -5.35 -10.27
C SER A 362 -0.36 -6.64 -9.87
N GLN A 363 -1.33 -7.10 -10.68
CA GLN A 363 -1.99 -8.38 -10.45
C GLN A 363 -1.00 -9.55 -10.55
N LEU A 364 -0.05 -9.49 -11.49
CA LEU A 364 1.02 -10.48 -11.61
C LEU A 364 1.81 -10.60 -10.30
N THR A 365 2.24 -9.47 -9.73
CA THR A 365 2.95 -9.42 -8.45
C THR A 365 2.14 -10.02 -7.31
N LYS A 366 0.84 -9.68 -7.22
CA LYS A 366 -0.05 -10.21 -6.18
C LYS A 366 -0.22 -11.72 -6.29
N VAL A 367 -0.53 -12.22 -7.49
CA VAL A 367 -0.74 -13.67 -7.71
C VAL A 367 0.52 -14.45 -7.37
N ILE A 368 1.71 -13.97 -7.78
CA ILE A 368 2.99 -14.58 -7.40
C ILE A 368 3.15 -14.61 -5.88
N GLY A 369 2.89 -13.48 -5.21
CA GLY A 369 3.03 -13.34 -3.77
C GLY A 369 2.10 -14.25 -2.95
N THR A 370 0.94 -14.64 -3.50
CA THR A 370 0.00 -15.55 -2.81
C THR A 370 0.39 -17.03 -2.90
N ILE A 371 1.27 -17.39 -3.83
CA ILE A 371 1.73 -18.78 -3.99
C ILE A 371 2.85 -19.03 -2.96
N PRO A 372 2.72 -20.03 -2.08
CA PRO A 372 3.74 -20.35 -1.09
C PRO A 372 5.12 -20.63 -1.72
N PRO A 373 6.21 -20.25 -1.03
CA PRO A 373 7.56 -20.69 -1.43
C PRO A 373 7.67 -22.21 -1.52
N LYS A 374 8.50 -22.68 -2.46
CA LYS A 374 8.72 -24.10 -2.83
C LYS A 374 7.56 -24.77 -3.56
N GLU A 375 6.44 -24.07 -3.75
CA GLU A 375 5.37 -24.55 -4.61
C GLU A 375 5.68 -24.29 -6.08
N LYS A 376 5.17 -25.22 -6.91
CA LYS A 376 5.31 -25.20 -8.36
C LYS A 376 4.13 -24.45 -8.98
N ALA A 377 4.41 -23.43 -9.76
CA ALA A 377 3.43 -22.64 -10.49
C ALA A 377 3.62 -22.78 -12.00
N THR A 378 2.52 -22.74 -12.74
CA THR A 378 2.50 -22.82 -14.21
C THR A 378 2.27 -21.42 -14.77
N PHE A 379 3.26 -20.92 -15.53
CA PHE A 379 3.22 -19.61 -16.16
C PHE A 379 2.92 -19.76 -17.66
N THR A 380 1.83 -19.13 -18.15
CA THR A 380 1.57 -18.98 -19.57
C THR A 380 2.07 -17.61 -20.01
N LEU A 381 2.93 -17.58 -21.03
CA LEU A 381 3.55 -16.37 -21.52
C LEU A 381 3.63 -16.34 -23.05
N ILE A 382 3.81 -15.14 -23.60
CA ILE A 382 4.06 -14.92 -25.02
C ILE A 382 5.55 -14.58 -25.18
N ARG A 383 6.26 -15.37 -26.00
CA ARG A 383 7.65 -15.16 -26.40
C ARG A 383 7.74 -15.26 -27.93
N ASN A 384 8.35 -14.28 -28.57
CA ASN A 384 8.49 -14.23 -30.04
C ASN A 384 7.14 -14.45 -30.76
N LYS A 385 6.08 -13.78 -30.29
CA LYS A 385 4.69 -13.87 -30.80
C LYS A 385 4.02 -15.24 -30.64
N LYS A 386 4.64 -16.18 -29.92
CA LYS A 386 4.09 -17.52 -29.66
C LYS A 386 3.77 -17.69 -28.19
N GLU A 387 2.59 -18.25 -27.92
CA GLU A 387 2.23 -18.63 -26.56
C GLU A 387 2.96 -19.91 -26.16
N MET A 388 3.46 -19.94 -24.93
CA MET A 388 4.14 -21.10 -24.33
C MET A 388 3.87 -21.15 -22.85
N THR A 389 4.17 -22.31 -22.26
CA THR A 389 3.97 -22.55 -20.82
C THR A 389 5.27 -23.00 -20.19
N LEU A 390 5.62 -22.37 -19.07
CA LEU A 390 6.78 -22.74 -18.24
C LEU A 390 6.32 -23.11 -16.84
N SER A 391 7.03 -24.05 -16.24
CA SER A 391 6.79 -24.49 -14.86
C SER A 391 7.91 -23.99 -13.98
N VAL A 392 7.56 -23.24 -12.92
CA VAL A 392 8.51 -22.58 -12.04
C VAL A 392 8.24 -22.99 -10.60
N VAL A 393 9.28 -23.33 -9.86
CA VAL A 393 9.22 -23.51 -8.41
C VAL A 393 9.62 -22.19 -7.77
N LEU A 394 8.67 -21.54 -7.07
CA LEU A 394 8.92 -20.25 -6.43
C LEU A 394 9.83 -20.39 -5.21
N GLU A 395 10.60 -19.37 -4.93
CA GLU A 395 11.41 -19.24 -3.70
C GLU A 395 10.74 -18.24 -2.74
N ALA A 396 11.20 -18.20 -1.48
CA ALA A 396 10.77 -17.17 -0.56
C ALA A 396 11.30 -15.81 -0.99
N ARG A 397 10.45 -14.78 -0.94
CA ARG A 397 10.89 -13.40 -1.17
C ARG A 397 11.69 -12.94 0.04
N ASP A 398 12.91 -12.49 -0.19
CA ASP A 398 13.73 -11.81 0.81
C ASP A 398 13.10 -10.48 1.27
N GLU A 399 13.65 -9.92 2.35
CA GLU A 399 13.35 -8.57 2.80
C GLU A 399 13.56 -7.56 1.65
N GLU A 400 12.77 -6.49 1.64
CA GLU A 400 12.75 -5.53 0.52
C GLU A 400 14.12 -4.91 0.26
N ASP A 401 14.86 -4.56 1.32
CA ASP A 401 16.21 -3.98 1.22
C ASP A 401 17.20 -4.95 0.51
N LYS A 402 17.08 -6.25 0.77
CA LYS A 402 17.91 -7.26 0.11
C LYS A 402 17.56 -7.41 -1.36
N VAL A 403 16.25 -7.39 -1.69
CA VAL A 403 15.79 -7.43 -3.08
C VAL A 403 16.25 -6.20 -3.85
N GLN A 404 16.12 -5.01 -3.26
CA GLN A 404 16.55 -3.75 -3.85
C GLN A 404 18.09 -3.64 -3.97
N ALA A 405 18.83 -4.24 -3.05
CA ALA A 405 20.29 -4.29 -3.09
C ALA A 405 20.85 -5.28 -4.13
N ASN A 406 20.03 -6.22 -4.62
CA ASN A 406 20.48 -7.19 -5.61
C ASN A 406 20.74 -6.51 -6.97
N ARG A 407 21.99 -6.54 -7.43
CA ARG A 407 22.45 -5.93 -8.68
C ARG A 407 22.61 -6.95 -9.82
N ASP A 408 22.39 -8.22 -9.56
CA ASP A 408 22.53 -9.32 -10.54
C ASP A 408 21.28 -9.48 -11.42
N ILE A 409 20.76 -8.37 -11.96
CA ILE A 409 19.65 -8.36 -12.90
C ILE A 409 20.14 -8.21 -14.34
N TYR A 410 19.65 -9.05 -15.23
CA TYR A 410 19.95 -9.02 -16.66
C TYR A 410 18.71 -8.54 -17.45
N PRO A 411 18.84 -7.58 -18.39
CA PRO A 411 20.08 -6.97 -18.88
C PRO A 411 20.62 -5.82 -18.01
N GLY A 412 19.87 -5.35 -16.99
CA GLY A 412 20.28 -4.26 -16.11
C GLY A 412 20.03 -2.87 -16.68
N PHE A 413 19.27 -2.77 -17.76
CA PHE A 413 18.80 -1.52 -18.35
C PHE A 413 17.43 -1.71 -19.01
N LEU A 414 16.72 -0.60 -19.22
CA LEU A 414 15.46 -0.54 -19.92
C LEU A 414 15.66 0.15 -21.26
N ALA A 415 15.21 -0.49 -22.34
CA ALA A 415 15.15 0.09 -23.67
C ALA A 415 13.72 0.16 -24.19
N ILE A 416 13.44 1.14 -25.03
CA ILE A 416 12.12 1.35 -25.67
C ILE A 416 12.31 1.71 -27.15
N ASN A 417 11.24 1.57 -27.93
CA ASN A 417 11.21 2.11 -29.29
C ASN A 417 11.34 3.64 -29.30
N ILE A 418 11.94 4.19 -30.32
CA ILE A 418 12.06 5.63 -30.50
C ILE A 418 10.79 6.13 -31.20
N ASP A 419 9.96 6.88 -30.45
CA ASP A 419 8.75 7.51 -30.99
C ASP A 419 9.06 8.83 -31.74
N GLU A 420 8.04 9.38 -32.42
CA GLU A 420 8.14 10.63 -33.18
C GLU A 420 8.52 11.83 -32.30
N LYS A 421 8.04 11.87 -31.05
CA LYS A 421 8.38 12.94 -30.11
C LYS A 421 9.83 12.89 -29.70
N MET A 422 10.37 11.70 -29.48
CA MET A 422 11.79 11.47 -29.16
C MET A 422 12.67 11.85 -30.36
N ARG A 423 12.25 11.49 -31.60
CA ARG A 423 12.96 11.86 -32.81
C ARG A 423 13.06 13.36 -32.96
N THR A 424 11.94 14.07 -32.84
CA THR A 424 11.87 15.52 -32.99
C THR A 424 12.64 16.24 -31.87
N LYS A 425 12.42 15.83 -30.61
CA LYS A 425 13.05 16.47 -29.44
C LYS A 425 14.56 16.21 -29.34
N GLY A 426 14.98 15.02 -29.77
CA GLY A 426 16.39 14.59 -29.71
C GLY A 426 17.18 14.89 -31.00
N GLU A 427 16.56 15.49 -32.02
CA GLU A 427 17.18 15.73 -33.35
C GLU A 427 17.77 14.44 -33.97
N LEU A 428 17.08 13.28 -33.73
CA LEU A 428 17.62 11.96 -34.04
C LEU A 428 17.51 11.60 -35.52
N GLY A 429 16.76 12.33 -36.31
CA GLY A 429 16.51 12.01 -37.74
C GLY A 429 15.90 10.60 -37.89
N ASP A 430 16.31 9.90 -38.96
CA ASP A 430 15.82 8.55 -39.32
C ASP A 430 16.62 7.41 -38.66
N ILE A 431 17.34 7.69 -37.53
CA ILE A 431 18.14 6.67 -36.86
C ILE A 431 17.26 5.49 -36.45
N LYS A 432 17.69 4.28 -36.82
CA LYS A 432 17.01 3.03 -36.43
C LYS A 432 17.63 2.47 -35.16
N GLY A 433 16.83 1.81 -34.35
CA GLY A 433 17.28 1.21 -33.09
C GLY A 433 16.27 1.35 -31.97
N VAL A 434 16.67 0.90 -30.78
CA VAL A 434 15.92 1.10 -29.53
C VAL A 434 16.75 1.97 -28.58
N MET A 435 16.09 2.87 -27.86
CA MET A 435 16.78 3.82 -26.98
C MET A 435 16.78 3.31 -25.53
N ILE A 436 17.93 3.39 -24.87
CA ILE A 436 18.06 3.14 -23.43
C ILE A 436 17.48 4.33 -22.68
N VAL A 437 16.46 4.09 -21.84
CA VAL A 437 15.78 5.12 -21.04
C VAL A 437 16.08 5.02 -19.55
N ALA A 438 16.61 3.87 -19.09
CA ALA A 438 17.08 3.69 -17.73
C ALA A 438 18.23 2.68 -17.68
N VAL A 439 19.20 2.89 -16.77
CA VAL A 439 20.25 1.94 -16.44
C VAL A 439 20.25 1.75 -14.94
N SER A 440 20.15 0.48 -14.50
CA SER A 440 20.10 0.15 -13.08
C SER A 440 21.50 0.23 -12.47
N GLN A 441 21.59 0.91 -11.34
CA GLN A 441 22.85 1.13 -10.63
C GLN A 441 23.48 -0.19 -10.14
N GLY A 442 24.78 -0.33 -10.24
CA GLY A 442 25.55 -1.49 -9.78
C GLY A 442 25.49 -2.71 -10.72
N THR A 443 24.72 -2.65 -11.81
CA THR A 443 24.57 -3.76 -12.77
C THR A 443 25.72 -3.85 -13.76
N ALA A 444 25.82 -4.99 -14.47
CA ALA A 444 26.78 -5.18 -15.55
C ALA A 444 26.63 -4.14 -16.68
N ALA A 445 25.41 -3.64 -16.92
CA ALA A 445 25.14 -2.59 -17.90
C ALA A 445 25.80 -1.26 -17.51
N GLU A 446 25.66 -0.84 -16.25
CA GLU A 446 26.33 0.36 -15.75
C GLU A 446 27.84 0.23 -15.75
N GLN A 447 28.37 -0.93 -15.28
CA GLN A 447 29.82 -1.21 -15.27
C GLN A 447 30.40 -1.21 -16.68
N ALA A 448 29.63 -1.66 -17.67
CA ALA A 448 30.02 -1.60 -19.09
C ALA A 448 29.84 -0.18 -19.69
N ASN A 449 29.45 0.80 -18.89
CA ASN A 449 29.26 2.21 -19.29
C ASN A 449 28.16 2.42 -20.34
N LEU A 450 27.08 1.60 -20.32
CA LEU A 450 25.84 1.93 -21.02
C LEU A 450 25.17 3.12 -20.32
N LYS A 451 24.56 4.01 -21.09
CA LYS A 451 23.97 5.27 -20.60
C LYS A 451 22.56 5.49 -21.15
N VAL A 452 21.79 6.24 -20.41
CA VAL A 452 20.52 6.78 -20.91
C VAL A 452 20.78 7.63 -22.14
N GLY A 453 19.96 7.45 -23.18
CA GLY A 453 20.10 8.08 -24.47
C GLY A 453 20.95 7.29 -25.50
N ASP A 454 21.61 6.20 -25.11
CA ASP A 454 22.25 5.31 -26.08
C ASP A 454 21.19 4.64 -26.96
N ILE A 455 21.43 4.60 -28.26
CA ILE A 455 20.56 3.92 -29.22
C ILE A 455 21.23 2.64 -29.68
N ILE A 456 20.65 1.50 -29.28
CA ILE A 456 21.13 0.17 -29.68
C ILE A 456 20.66 -0.11 -31.10
N GLN A 457 21.61 -0.34 -31.99
CA GLN A 457 21.40 -0.60 -33.43
C GLN A 457 21.66 -2.05 -33.81
N GLU A 458 22.56 -2.73 -33.10
CA GLU A 458 22.92 -4.14 -33.35
C GLU A 458 23.26 -4.83 -32.02
N ILE A 459 22.98 -6.13 -31.93
CA ILE A 459 23.41 -7.02 -30.85
C ILE A 459 24.01 -8.27 -31.49
N ASN A 460 25.29 -8.55 -31.24
CA ASN A 460 26.03 -9.68 -31.86
C ASN A 460 25.81 -9.74 -33.39
N ASP A 461 26.07 -8.64 -34.08
CA ASP A 461 25.92 -8.46 -35.51
C ASP A 461 24.48 -8.64 -36.06
N LYS A 462 23.47 -8.72 -35.18
CA LYS A 462 22.07 -8.75 -35.56
C LYS A 462 21.48 -7.34 -35.48
N PRO A 463 20.89 -6.82 -36.56
CA PRO A 463 20.32 -5.50 -36.54
C PRO A 463 19.12 -5.46 -35.60
N VAL A 464 18.96 -4.31 -34.93
CA VAL A 464 17.85 -4.01 -34.00
C VAL A 464 17.18 -2.75 -34.47
N THR A 465 15.90 -2.86 -34.87
CA THR A 465 15.09 -1.71 -35.32
C THR A 465 13.85 -1.50 -34.48
N ASN A 466 13.46 -2.49 -33.68
CA ASN A 466 12.27 -2.51 -32.84
C ASN A 466 12.49 -3.43 -31.62
N MET A 467 11.53 -3.41 -30.67
CA MET A 467 11.64 -4.20 -29.43
C MET A 467 11.57 -5.72 -29.66
N ALA A 468 10.91 -6.22 -30.71
CA ALA A 468 10.89 -7.65 -31.00
C ALA A 468 12.26 -8.16 -31.44
N GLU A 469 12.92 -7.43 -32.31
CA GLU A 469 14.30 -7.73 -32.75
C GLU A 469 15.29 -7.59 -31.59
N PHE A 470 15.13 -6.54 -30.78
CA PHE A 470 15.92 -6.32 -29.56
C PHE A 470 15.86 -7.54 -28.62
N TYR A 471 14.67 -7.95 -28.19
CA TYR A 471 14.55 -9.10 -27.30
C TYR A 471 14.99 -10.42 -27.95
N SER A 472 14.75 -10.60 -29.24
CA SER A 472 15.23 -11.78 -29.97
C SER A 472 16.77 -11.87 -29.99
N ALA A 473 17.45 -10.76 -30.25
CA ALA A 473 18.91 -10.71 -30.26
C ALA A 473 19.50 -10.77 -28.84
N LEU A 474 18.86 -10.09 -27.86
CA LEU A 474 19.26 -10.11 -26.45
C LEU A 474 19.22 -11.53 -25.87
N ASN A 475 18.23 -12.33 -26.25
CA ASN A 475 17.97 -13.67 -25.73
C ASN A 475 18.59 -14.80 -26.53
N ASP A 476 19.50 -14.52 -27.49
CA ASP A 476 20.24 -15.58 -28.15
C ASP A 476 21.11 -16.38 -27.15
N LYS A 477 21.62 -17.53 -27.56
CA LYS A 477 22.36 -18.45 -26.66
C LYS A 477 23.75 -17.97 -26.25
N SER A 478 24.26 -16.87 -26.83
CA SER A 478 25.59 -16.35 -26.51
C SER A 478 25.59 -15.77 -25.08
N SER A 479 26.56 -16.16 -24.28
CA SER A 479 26.78 -15.59 -22.93
C SER A 479 27.33 -14.16 -22.98
N LYS A 480 27.98 -13.78 -24.10
CA LYS A 480 28.51 -12.43 -24.31
C LYS A 480 27.62 -11.68 -25.30
N LYS A 481 27.14 -10.50 -24.93
CA LYS A 481 26.38 -9.61 -25.80
C LYS A 481 27.23 -8.41 -26.17
N MET A 482 27.46 -8.24 -27.46
CA MET A 482 28.14 -7.08 -28.02
C MET A 482 27.09 -6.14 -28.58
N PHE A 483 26.90 -4.99 -27.95
CA PHE A 483 25.99 -3.96 -28.36
C PHE A 483 26.71 -2.95 -29.23
N GLN A 484 26.27 -2.76 -30.46
CA GLN A 484 26.63 -1.61 -31.25
C GLN A 484 25.61 -0.51 -30.97
N ILE A 485 26.09 0.56 -30.37
CA ILE A 485 25.23 1.71 -29.99
C ILE A 485 25.64 2.96 -30.76
N SER A 486 24.68 3.88 -30.93
CA SER A 486 24.95 5.26 -31.30
C SER A 486 24.79 6.14 -30.04
N ARG A 487 25.87 6.88 -29.71
CA ARG A 487 25.88 7.87 -28.62
C ARG A 487 26.32 9.21 -29.20
N ASN A 488 25.45 10.20 -29.22
CA ASN A 488 25.70 11.51 -29.82
C ASN A 488 26.21 11.40 -31.29
N GLY A 489 25.61 10.49 -32.07
CA GLY A 489 26.01 10.23 -33.46
C GLY A 489 27.27 9.40 -33.64
N GLN A 490 27.97 9.07 -32.56
CA GLN A 490 29.18 8.22 -32.63
C GLN A 490 28.84 6.73 -32.43
N LYS A 491 29.40 5.88 -33.27
CA LYS A 491 29.27 4.41 -33.14
C LYS A 491 30.21 3.90 -32.06
N ILE A 492 29.67 3.19 -31.07
CA ILE A 492 30.43 2.60 -29.97
C ILE A 492 30.04 1.12 -29.86
N ILE A 493 30.98 0.25 -29.51
CA ILE A 493 30.74 -1.17 -29.24
C ILE A 493 30.96 -1.43 -27.75
N ILE A 494 29.96 -1.98 -27.08
CA ILE A 494 29.98 -2.29 -25.65
C ILE A 494 29.62 -3.76 -25.44
N GLY A 495 30.38 -4.45 -24.60
CA GLY A 495 30.14 -5.86 -24.27
C GLY A 495 29.62 -6.06 -22.87
N ILE A 496 28.57 -6.88 -22.72
CA ILE A 496 28.06 -7.35 -21.43
C ILE A 496 28.11 -8.88 -21.40
N VAL A 497 28.48 -9.43 -20.26
CA VAL A 497 28.41 -10.89 -20.00
C VAL A 497 27.13 -11.18 -19.22
N LYS A 498 26.34 -12.15 -19.73
CA LYS A 498 25.09 -12.62 -19.10
C LYS A 498 25.37 -13.45 -17.86
#